data_1576608165f3a061457b9910b490331f
#
_entry.id   1576608165f3a061457b9910b490331f
#
_cell.length_a   1.000
_cell.length_b   1.000
_cell.length_c   1.000
_cell.angle_alpha   90.00
_cell.angle_beta   90.00
_cell.angle_gamma   90.00
#
_symmetry.space_group_name_H-M   'P 1'
#
loop_
_entity.id
_entity.type
_entity.pdbx_description
1 polymer ?
#
loop_
_entity_poly.entity_id
_entity_poly.type
_entity_poly.pdbx_seq_one_letter_code
_entity_poly.pdbx_strand_id
1 'polypeptide(L)'
;MSEITQYEAEQIQKANGSGLIPVVFVHGLWLLPSSWDRWRARFEEAGYATLAPGWPDDPNNVEEANRNPEVMAHKTIGQIADHFEDVIGSLKKKPVVIGHSFGGLLTQILAGRGVSAVSVAIDPAPFRGVLPLPFSSLKSAAPVLGNPANHGRAIPLTFEQFRFGFANAVSEDEAKELHATYAVPGSGVPLFQAATANLNPWTEAKVDTKNPKRGPLLIIDGEKDNTVPWAIANASYKRQKRNKGVTEIVKIPDRGHSLTIDHGWREVADVALNFVTRFVTRSKKKD
;
A
#
# COMPACT_ATOMS: atom_id res chain seq x y z
N MET A 1 -8.68 -16.57 10.08
CA MET A 1 -7.35 -15.91 10.22
C MET A 1 -6.42 -16.59 9.23
N SER A 2 -5.74 -15.84 8.39
CA SER A 2 -4.67 -16.36 7.54
C SER A 2 -3.48 -16.73 8.43
N GLU A 3 -2.78 -17.80 8.10
CA GLU A 3 -1.61 -18.25 8.85
C GLU A 3 -0.43 -17.30 8.56
N ILE A 4 0.29 -16.89 9.62
CA ILE A 4 1.55 -16.16 9.45
C ILE A 4 2.56 -17.14 8.86
N THR A 5 3.12 -16.82 7.71
CA THR A 5 4.10 -17.67 7.02
C THR A 5 5.42 -17.76 7.81
N GLN A 6 6.23 -18.78 7.52
CA GLN A 6 7.54 -18.89 8.14
C GLN A 6 8.41 -17.65 7.86
N TYR A 7 8.37 -17.13 6.64
CA TYR A 7 9.13 -15.94 6.26
C TYR A 7 8.70 -14.69 7.05
N GLU A 8 7.41 -14.51 7.27
CA GLU A 8 6.89 -13.41 8.10
C GLU A 8 7.26 -13.59 9.57
N ALA A 9 7.20 -14.82 10.09
CA ALA A 9 7.60 -15.13 11.46
C ALA A 9 9.08 -14.80 11.71
N GLU A 10 9.96 -15.09 10.75
CA GLU A 10 11.38 -14.72 10.80
C GLU A 10 11.58 -13.19 10.80
N GLN A 11 10.84 -12.44 9.98
CA GLN A 11 10.87 -10.97 9.99
C GLN A 11 10.39 -10.41 11.34
N ILE A 12 9.29 -10.93 11.89
CA ILE A 12 8.74 -10.55 13.20
C ILE A 12 9.78 -10.82 14.30
N GLN A 13 10.39 -12.00 14.29
CA GLN A 13 11.42 -12.37 15.27
C GLN A 13 12.63 -11.42 15.20
N LYS A 14 13.12 -11.12 13.99
CA LYS A 14 14.23 -10.18 13.76
C LYS A 14 13.87 -8.78 14.27
N ALA A 15 12.68 -8.28 13.95
CA ALA A 15 12.23 -6.97 14.41
C ALA A 15 12.12 -6.92 15.93
N ASN A 16 11.50 -7.93 16.55
CA ASN A 16 11.33 -8.03 18.00
C ASN A 16 12.65 -8.18 18.76
N GLY A 17 13.66 -8.83 18.15
CA GLY A 17 14.99 -9.00 18.72
C GLY A 17 15.87 -7.76 18.59
N SER A 18 15.63 -6.91 17.59
CA SER A 18 16.44 -5.72 17.32
C SER A 18 16.30 -4.60 18.36
N GLY A 19 15.18 -4.55 19.07
CA GLY A 19 14.82 -3.45 19.93
C GLY A 19 14.52 -2.11 19.21
N LEU A 20 14.60 -2.08 17.87
CA LEU A 20 14.28 -0.93 17.03
C LEU A 20 12.77 -0.74 16.88
N ILE A 21 12.36 0.39 16.30
CA ILE A 21 10.96 0.64 15.94
C ILE A 21 10.67 -0.11 14.64
N PRO A 22 9.63 -0.97 14.61
CA PRO A 22 9.29 -1.68 13.39
C PRO A 22 8.58 -0.78 12.38
N VAL A 23 8.86 -1.01 11.10
CA VAL A 23 8.16 -0.42 9.96
C VAL A 23 7.60 -1.57 9.13
N VAL A 24 6.29 -1.60 8.96
CA VAL A 24 5.57 -2.58 8.14
C VAL A 24 5.20 -1.93 6.82
N PHE A 25 5.69 -2.50 5.72
CA PHE A 25 5.37 -2.07 4.37
C PHE A 25 4.24 -2.90 3.78
N VAL A 26 3.28 -2.25 3.14
CA VAL A 26 2.07 -2.87 2.58
C VAL A 26 2.01 -2.58 1.08
N HIS A 27 2.22 -3.60 0.25
CA HIS A 27 2.18 -3.44 -1.21
C HIS A 27 0.74 -3.31 -1.74
N GLY A 28 0.62 -2.83 -2.97
CA GLY A 28 -0.66 -2.67 -3.67
C GLY A 28 -0.98 -3.86 -4.59
N LEU A 29 -2.11 -3.77 -5.30
CA LEU A 29 -2.43 -4.68 -6.39
C LEU A 29 -1.33 -4.64 -7.47
N TRP A 30 -1.13 -5.76 -8.15
CA TRP A 30 -0.15 -5.96 -9.22
C TRP A 30 1.32 -5.88 -8.79
N LEU A 31 1.58 -5.85 -7.48
CA LEU A 31 2.93 -5.84 -6.90
C LEU A 31 3.06 -6.94 -5.84
N LEU A 32 4.30 -7.26 -5.46
CA LEU A 32 4.66 -8.15 -4.36
C LEU A 32 5.48 -7.39 -3.30
N PRO A 33 5.72 -8.01 -2.12
CA PRO A 33 6.57 -7.44 -1.07
C PRO A 33 7.95 -6.96 -1.53
N SER A 34 8.53 -7.60 -2.56
CA SER A 34 9.82 -7.21 -3.15
C SER A 34 9.84 -5.80 -3.74
N SER A 35 8.69 -5.22 -4.05
CA SER A 35 8.59 -3.81 -4.47
C SER A 35 9.09 -2.83 -3.40
N TRP A 36 9.19 -3.27 -2.15
CA TRP A 36 9.65 -2.48 -1.02
C TRP A 36 11.13 -2.67 -0.66
N ASP A 37 11.90 -3.53 -1.35
CA ASP A 37 13.27 -3.87 -0.92
C ASP A 37 14.19 -2.65 -0.80
N ARG A 38 14.10 -1.70 -1.75
CA ARG A 38 14.87 -0.44 -1.69
C ARG A 38 14.44 0.45 -0.53
N TRP A 39 13.15 0.50 -0.22
CA TRP A 39 12.60 1.25 0.91
C TRP A 39 13.03 0.63 2.24
N ARG A 40 12.99 -0.69 2.34
CA ARG A 40 13.45 -1.42 3.52
C ARG A 40 14.90 -1.08 3.83
N ALA A 41 15.80 -1.19 2.84
CA ALA A 41 17.19 -0.80 2.99
C ALA A 41 17.34 0.66 3.48
N ARG A 42 16.59 1.60 2.88
CA ARG A 42 16.63 3.01 3.28
C ARG A 42 16.18 3.25 4.72
N PHE A 43 15.14 2.57 5.17
CA PHE A 43 14.67 2.68 6.56
C PHE A 43 15.57 1.95 7.55
N GLU A 44 16.19 0.83 7.15
CA GLU A 44 17.19 0.14 7.96
C GLU A 44 18.45 0.98 8.17
N GLU A 45 18.94 1.66 7.12
CA GLU A 45 19.99 2.68 7.22
C GLU A 45 19.62 3.78 8.22
N ALA A 46 18.36 4.15 8.29
CA ALA A 46 17.84 5.14 9.21
C ALA A 46 17.60 4.62 10.64
N GLY A 47 17.87 3.33 10.91
CA GLY A 47 17.79 2.74 12.26
C GLY A 47 16.41 2.20 12.64
N TYR A 48 15.62 1.74 11.68
CA TYR A 48 14.35 1.03 11.89
C TYR A 48 14.52 -0.48 11.63
N ALA A 49 13.63 -1.29 12.19
CA ALA A 49 13.48 -2.69 11.81
C ALA A 49 12.38 -2.81 10.77
N THR A 50 12.64 -3.41 9.61
CA THR A 50 11.68 -3.43 8.51
C THR A 50 11.05 -4.79 8.28
N LEU A 51 9.75 -4.79 7.95
CA LEU A 51 8.99 -5.96 7.52
C LEU A 51 8.20 -5.59 6.24
N ALA A 52 8.15 -6.52 5.31
CA ALA A 52 7.27 -6.45 4.14
C ALA A 52 6.53 -7.80 4.02
N PRO A 53 5.45 -7.99 4.80
CA PRO A 53 4.58 -9.16 4.67
C PRO A 53 3.89 -9.18 3.31
N GLY A 54 3.58 -10.38 2.81
CA GLY A 54 2.71 -10.57 1.66
C GLY A 54 1.24 -10.38 1.99
N TRP A 55 0.39 -10.34 0.97
CA TRP A 55 -1.01 -10.67 1.15
C TRP A 55 -1.15 -12.17 1.38
N PRO A 56 -2.24 -12.66 1.99
CA PRO A 56 -2.43 -14.10 2.17
C PRO A 56 -2.20 -14.87 0.88
N ASP A 57 -1.37 -15.92 0.94
CA ASP A 57 -1.00 -16.81 -0.17
C ASP A 57 -0.24 -16.12 -1.33
N ASP A 58 0.37 -14.96 -1.11
CA ASP A 58 1.23 -14.36 -2.12
C ASP A 58 2.41 -15.27 -2.46
N PRO A 59 2.74 -15.42 -3.75
CA PRO A 59 3.93 -16.13 -4.18
C PRO A 59 5.22 -15.44 -3.73
N ASN A 60 6.31 -16.22 -3.64
CA ASN A 60 7.58 -15.69 -3.16
C ASN A 60 8.26 -14.72 -4.15
N ASN A 61 7.91 -14.79 -5.43
CA ASN A 61 8.53 -13.97 -6.48
C ASN A 61 7.59 -13.77 -7.68
N VAL A 62 7.98 -12.83 -8.55
CA VAL A 62 7.22 -12.43 -9.74
C VAL A 62 7.05 -13.58 -10.75
N GLU A 63 8.07 -14.43 -10.92
CA GLU A 63 8.00 -15.56 -11.85
C GLU A 63 6.95 -16.58 -11.39
N GLU A 64 6.93 -16.92 -10.11
CA GLU A 64 5.96 -17.83 -9.51
C GLU A 64 4.53 -17.27 -9.61
N ALA A 65 4.34 -15.98 -9.31
CA ALA A 65 3.06 -15.29 -9.44
C ALA A 65 2.51 -15.33 -10.87
N ASN A 66 3.36 -15.08 -11.86
CA ASN A 66 2.95 -15.11 -13.27
C ASN A 66 2.72 -16.54 -13.80
N ARG A 67 3.38 -17.55 -13.22
CA ARG A 67 3.19 -18.95 -13.58
C ARG A 67 1.88 -19.52 -13.02
N ASN A 68 1.47 -19.10 -11.83
CA ASN A 68 0.28 -19.58 -11.14
C ASN A 68 -0.56 -18.41 -10.57
N PRO A 69 -1.23 -17.62 -11.44
CA PRO A 69 -1.97 -16.43 -11.02
C PRO A 69 -3.14 -16.73 -10.07
N GLU A 70 -3.73 -17.92 -10.14
CA GLU A 70 -4.95 -18.25 -9.37
C GLU A 70 -4.74 -18.22 -7.85
N VAL A 71 -3.50 -18.42 -7.36
CA VAL A 71 -3.20 -18.32 -5.92
C VAL A 71 -3.42 -16.91 -5.37
N MET A 72 -3.34 -15.88 -6.22
CA MET A 72 -3.55 -14.48 -5.86
C MET A 72 -5.04 -14.06 -5.92
N ALA A 73 -5.93 -14.93 -6.46
CA ALA A 73 -7.36 -14.65 -6.55
C ALA A 73 -8.06 -14.74 -5.18
N HIS A 74 -9.31 -14.28 -5.12
CA HIS A 74 -10.25 -14.47 -4.00
C HIS A 74 -9.89 -13.82 -2.65
N LYS A 75 -8.90 -12.94 -2.59
CA LYS A 75 -8.57 -12.22 -1.34
C LYS A 75 -9.49 -11.02 -1.17
N THR A 76 -10.17 -10.92 -0.04
CA THR A 76 -10.97 -9.74 0.29
C THR A 76 -10.13 -8.68 1.01
N ILE A 77 -10.57 -7.42 0.95
CA ILE A 77 -9.91 -6.31 1.68
C ILE A 77 -9.86 -6.61 3.18
N GLY A 78 -10.94 -7.19 3.73
CA GLY A 78 -11.02 -7.57 5.14
C GLY A 78 -10.00 -8.63 5.51
N GLN A 79 -9.92 -9.73 4.74
CA GLN A 79 -8.94 -10.80 4.96
C GLN A 79 -7.50 -10.29 4.94
N ILE A 80 -7.18 -9.41 3.99
CA ILE A 80 -5.84 -8.83 3.89
C ILE A 80 -5.57 -7.91 5.08
N ALA A 81 -6.52 -7.05 5.45
CA ALA A 81 -6.37 -6.14 6.60
C ALA A 81 -6.21 -6.91 7.92
N ASP A 82 -6.97 -8.01 8.10
CA ASP A 82 -6.89 -8.87 9.28
C ASP A 82 -5.54 -9.59 9.37
N HIS A 83 -5.00 -10.06 8.23
CA HIS A 83 -3.67 -10.65 8.19
C HIS A 83 -2.57 -9.66 8.63
N PHE A 84 -2.60 -8.44 8.10
CA PHE A 84 -1.65 -7.41 8.53
C PHE A 84 -1.83 -7.03 10.00
N GLU A 85 -3.05 -7.04 10.53
CA GLU A 85 -3.31 -6.82 11.95
C GLU A 85 -2.73 -7.93 12.81
N ASP A 86 -2.83 -9.21 12.39
CA ASP A 86 -2.21 -10.36 13.07
C ASP A 86 -0.67 -10.24 13.09
N VAL A 87 -0.05 -9.89 11.95
CA VAL A 87 1.40 -9.61 11.87
C VAL A 87 1.79 -8.48 12.82
N ILE A 88 1.06 -7.36 12.81
CA ILE A 88 1.29 -6.22 13.69
C ILE A 88 1.11 -6.59 15.15
N GLY A 89 0.08 -7.38 15.48
CA GLY A 89 -0.20 -7.88 16.81
C GLY A 89 0.91 -8.75 17.39
N SER A 90 1.73 -9.37 16.53
CA SER A 90 2.89 -10.19 16.92
C SER A 90 4.15 -9.36 17.19
N LEU A 91 4.14 -8.05 16.95
CA LEU A 91 5.25 -7.15 17.22
C LEU A 91 5.22 -6.65 18.68
N LYS A 92 6.39 -6.61 19.33
CA LYS A 92 6.53 -6.09 20.70
C LYS A 92 6.32 -4.56 20.78
N LYS A 93 6.54 -3.85 19.69
CA LYS A 93 6.36 -2.39 19.60
C LYS A 93 5.37 -2.08 18.50
N LYS A 94 4.51 -1.09 18.75
CA LYS A 94 3.58 -0.58 17.75
C LYS A 94 4.32 -0.01 16.55
N PRO A 95 4.06 -0.51 15.32
CA PRO A 95 4.87 -0.17 14.15
C PRO A 95 4.47 1.16 13.51
N VAL A 96 5.35 1.67 12.68
CA VAL A 96 4.99 2.52 11.54
C VAL A 96 4.41 1.63 10.45
N VAL A 97 3.35 2.07 9.76
CA VAL A 97 2.77 1.36 8.62
C VAL A 97 2.83 2.26 7.39
N ILE A 98 3.44 1.76 6.32
CA ILE A 98 3.59 2.48 5.05
C ILE A 98 3.03 1.62 3.94
N GLY A 99 2.09 2.14 3.15
CA GLY A 99 1.49 1.38 2.06
C GLY A 99 1.24 2.20 0.82
N HIS A 100 1.28 1.52 -0.33
CA HIS A 100 1.10 2.10 -1.64
C HIS A 100 -0.16 1.57 -2.32
N SER A 101 -0.91 2.42 -3.00
CA SER A 101 -2.10 2.05 -3.77
C SER A 101 -3.15 1.35 -2.89
N PHE A 102 -3.53 0.10 -3.17
CA PHE A 102 -4.35 -0.70 -2.25
C PHE A 102 -3.69 -0.89 -0.89
N GLY A 103 -2.36 -1.01 -0.83
CA GLY A 103 -1.62 -0.97 0.43
C GLY A 103 -1.81 0.35 1.18
N GLY A 104 -1.99 1.46 0.49
CA GLY A 104 -2.35 2.75 1.08
C GLY A 104 -3.77 2.78 1.65
N LEU A 105 -4.74 2.10 1.02
CA LEU A 105 -6.06 1.87 1.60
C LEU A 105 -5.96 1.01 2.87
N LEU A 106 -5.25 -0.12 2.81
CA LEU A 106 -5.03 -1.01 3.95
C LEU A 106 -4.33 -0.27 5.11
N THR A 107 -3.33 0.55 4.81
CA THR A 107 -2.67 1.43 5.79
C THR A 107 -3.66 2.35 6.50
N GLN A 108 -4.62 2.93 5.77
CA GLN A 108 -5.66 3.77 6.37
C GLN A 108 -6.66 2.96 7.21
N ILE A 109 -6.98 1.72 6.79
CA ILE A 109 -7.82 0.80 7.58
C ILE A 109 -7.12 0.46 8.90
N LEU A 110 -5.84 0.06 8.86
CA LEU A 110 -5.02 -0.27 10.04
C LEU A 110 -4.85 0.95 10.96
N ALA A 111 -4.65 2.14 10.40
CA ALA A 111 -4.65 3.39 11.16
C ALA A 111 -5.99 3.62 11.86
N GLY A 112 -7.10 3.41 11.15
CA GLY A 112 -8.45 3.51 11.70
C GLY A 112 -8.74 2.48 12.81
N ARG A 113 -8.14 1.29 12.74
CA ARG A 113 -8.16 0.27 13.81
C ARG A 113 -7.27 0.65 15.00
N GLY A 114 -6.42 1.66 14.85
CA GLY A 114 -5.54 2.17 15.91
C GLY A 114 -4.31 1.29 16.16
N VAL A 115 -3.90 0.43 15.23
CA VAL A 115 -2.79 -0.53 15.41
C VAL A 115 -1.43 -0.01 14.96
N SER A 116 -1.37 1.12 14.26
CA SER A 116 -0.12 1.79 13.83
C SER A 116 0.25 2.97 14.75
N ALA A 117 1.54 3.16 15.01
CA ALA A 117 2.05 4.33 15.72
C ALA A 117 2.02 5.58 14.83
N VAL A 118 2.43 5.43 13.59
CA VAL A 118 2.41 6.43 12.51
C VAL A 118 2.04 5.72 11.21
N SER A 119 1.34 6.39 10.31
CA SER A 119 0.95 5.82 9.03
C SER A 119 1.32 6.73 7.86
N VAL A 120 1.75 6.12 6.74
CA VAL A 120 1.98 6.81 5.47
C VAL A 120 1.24 6.06 4.37
N ALA A 121 0.27 6.71 3.74
CA ALA A 121 -0.52 6.16 2.64
C ALA A 121 -0.13 6.87 1.33
N ILE A 122 0.49 6.13 0.41
CA ILE A 122 1.03 6.64 -0.85
C ILE A 122 0.07 6.26 -1.97
N ASP A 123 -0.38 7.24 -2.76
CA ASP A 123 -1.37 7.08 -3.82
C ASP A 123 -2.52 6.14 -3.39
N PRO A 124 -3.20 6.40 -2.24
CA PRO A 124 -4.07 5.42 -1.63
C PRO A 124 -5.35 5.19 -2.41
N ALA A 125 -5.67 3.93 -2.68
CA ALA A 125 -6.97 3.56 -3.25
C ALA A 125 -8.13 4.08 -2.37
N PRO A 126 -9.29 4.44 -2.98
CA PRO A 126 -10.38 5.08 -2.28
C PRO A 126 -11.08 4.13 -1.30
N PHE A 127 -11.47 4.66 -0.14
CA PHE A 127 -12.36 3.98 0.79
C PHE A 127 -13.79 4.57 0.74
N ARG A 128 -14.75 3.90 1.33
CA ARG A 128 -16.15 4.33 1.37
C ARG A 128 -16.29 5.78 1.85
N GLY A 129 -16.88 6.59 1.00
CA GLY A 129 -17.09 8.02 1.21
C GLY A 129 -16.08 8.90 0.48
N VAL A 130 -15.06 8.35 -0.14
CA VAL A 130 -14.26 9.03 -1.15
C VAL A 130 -15.03 8.94 -2.46
N LEU A 131 -15.52 10.07 -2.95
CA LEU A 131 -16.49 10.10 -4.06
C LEU A 131 -15.89 10.37 -5.45
N PRO A 132 -14.74 11.10 -5.59
CA PRO A 132 -14.19 11.36 -6.91
C PRO A 132 -13.94 10.08 -7.69
N LEU A 133 -14.33 10.09 -8.96
CA LEU A 133 -14.17 8.98 -9.89
C LEU A 133 -13.61 9.52 -11.23
N PRO A 134 -12.34 9.94 -11.29
CA PRO A 134 -11.72 10.46 -12.48
C PRO A 134 -11.72 9.45 -13.64
N PHE A 135 -11.80 9.93 -14.87
CA PHE A 135 -11.80 9.06 -16.05
C PHE A 135 -10.53 8.21 -16.17
N SER A 136 -9.37 8.77 -15.80
CA SER A 136 -8.11 8.03 -15.81
C SER A 136 -8.13 6.83 -14.84
N SER A 137 -8.73 7.00 -13.64
CA SER A 137 -8.91 5.90 -12.68
C SER A 137 -9.81 4.79 -13.23
N LEU A 138 -10.92 5.17 -13.88
CA LEU A 138 -11.81 4.20 -14.53
C LEU A 138 -11.08 3.44 -15.63
N LYS A 139 -10.29 4.14 -16.45
CA LYS A 139 -9.49 3.53 -17.52
C LYS A 139 -8.41 2.59 -16.95
N SER A 140 -7.74 2.98 -15.85
CA SER A 140 -6.75 2.13 -15.17
C SER A 140 -7.38 0.86 -14.59
N ALA A 141 -8.61 0.94 -14.07
CA ALA A 141 -9.32 -0.19 -13.48
C ALA A 141 -10.06 -1.06 -14.53
N ALA A 142 -10.27 -0.55 -15.74
CA ALA A 142 -11.07 -1.21 -16.78
C ALA A 142 -10.59 -2.63 -17.15
N PRO A 143 -9.28 -2.98 -17.15
CA PRO A 143 -8.84 -4.36 -17.41
C PRO A 143 -9.49 -5.39 -16.50
N VAL A 144 -9.80 -5.01 -15.26
CA VAL A 144 -10.47 -5.87 -14.28
C VAL A 144 -11.97 -5.61 -14.25
N LEU A 145 -12.41 -4.38 -14.01
CA LEU A 145 -13.82 -4.02 -13.79
C LEU A 145 -14.68 -4.11 -15.05
N GLY A 146 -14.07 -4.06 -16.22
CA GLY A 146 -14.80 -4.15 -17.52
C GLY A 146 -15.45 -5.51 -17.78
N ASN A 147 -15.10 -6.54 -17.03
CA ASN A 147 -15.71 -7.85 -17.13
C ASN A 147 -16.04 -8.41 -15.73
N PRO A 148 -17.33 -8.58 -15.37
CA PRO A 148 -17.73 -9.11 -14.06
C PRO A 148 -17.17 -10.51 -13.75
N ALA A 149 -16.83 -11.33 -14.75
CA ALA A 149 -16.19 -12.63 -14.56
C ALA A 149 -14.78 -12.52 -13.94
N ASN A 150 -14.14 -11.34 -13.99
CA ASN A 150 -12.85 -11.09 -13.39
C ASN A 150 -12.92 -10.92 -11.85
N HIS A 151 -14.11 -10.85 -11.26
CA HIS A 151 -14.28 -10.72 -9.81
C HIS A 151 -13.51 -11.80 -9.04
N GLY A 152 -13.65 -13.07 -9.43
CA GLY A 152 -12.98 -14.20 -8.76
C GLY A 152 -11.67 -14.64 -9.41
N ARG A 153 -10.98 -13.75 -10.13
CA ARG A 153 -9.75 -14.07 -10.87
C ARG A 153 -8.62 -13.12 -10.51
N ALA A 154 -7.39 -13.52 -10.79
CA ALA A 154 -6.25 -12.65 -10.81
C ALA A 154 -5.92 -12.24 -12.26
N ILE A 155 -5.86 -10.95 -12.54
CA ILE A 155 -5.76 -10.39 -13.88
C ILE A 155 -4.40 -9.69 -14.04
N PRO A 156 -3.55 -10.15 -14.98
CA PRO A 156 -2.33 -9.44 -15.32
C PRO A 156 -2.66 -8.18 -16.14
N LEU A 157 -1.82 -7.15 -16.03
CA LEU A 157 -1.87 -5.98 -16.92
C LEU A 157 -0.96 -6.21 -18.13
N THR A 158 -1.43 -5.86 -19.33
CA THR A 158 -0.53 -5.72 -20.48
C THR A 158 0.45 -4.59 -20.22
N PHE A 159 1.54 -4.53 -21.02
CA PHE A 159 2.50 -3.43 -20.90
C PHE A 159 1.83 -2.06 -21.09
N GLU A 160 0.94 -1.92 -22.06
CA GLU A 160 0.23 -0.66 -22.34
C GLU A 160 -0.68 -0.25 -21.17
N GLN A 161 -1.36 -1.22 -20.56
CA GLN A 161 -2.20 -0.99 -19.39
C GLN A 161 -1.36 -0.59 -18.17
N PHE A 162 -0.25 -1.28 -17.92
CA PHE A 162 0.70 -0.95 -16.87
C PHE A 162 1.32 0.42 -17.11
N ARG A 163 1.78 0.70 -18.35
CA ARG A 163 2.33 2.01 -18.71
C ARG A 163 1.33 3.13 -18.48
N PHE A 164 0.07 2.94 -18.86
CA PHE A 164 -0.95 3.94 -18.63
C PHE A 164 -1.25 4.16 -17.15
N GLY A 165 -1.46 3.09 -16.38
CA GLY A 165 -1.89 3.15 -14.98
C GLY A 165 -0.75 3.48 -14.01
N PHE A 166 0.41 2.83 -14.18
CA PHE A 166 1.53 2.92 -13.24
C PHE A 166 2.65 3.82 -13.74
N ALA A 167 3.12 3.61 -14.98
CA ALA A 167 4.40 4.11 -15.47
C ALA A 167 4.25 5.20 -16.54
N ASN A 168 3.19 6.00 -16.45
CA ASN A 168 2.89 7.06 -17.43
C ASN A 168 3.82 8.29 -17.33
N ALA A 169 4.52 8.46 -16.22
CA ALA A 169 5.39 9.60 -15.92
C ALA A 169 6.90 9.28 -16.02
N VAL A 170 7.25 8.10 -16.52
CA VAL A 170 8.63 7.67 -16.74
C VAL A 170 8.89 7.39 -18.23
N SER A 171 10.16 7.20 -18.62
CA SER A 171 10.50 6.82 -19.98
C SER A 171 9.91 5.46 -20.36
N GLU A 172 9.80 5.19 -21.66
CA GLU A 172 9.28 3.90 -22.12
C GLU A 172 10.19 2.73 -21.71
N ASP A 173 11.50 2.94 -21.77
CA ASP A 173 12.47 1.91 -21.38
C ASP A 173 12.39 1.61 -19.89
N GLU A 174 12.28 2.62 -19.03
CA GLU A 174 12.04 2.43 -17.61
C GLU A 174 10.69 1.76 -17.35
N ALA A 175 9.64 2.14 -18.06
CA ALA A 175 8.33 1.50 -17.93
C ALA A 175 8.38 0.00 -18.27
N LYS A 176 9.16 -0.40 -19.30
CA LYS A 176 9.38 -1.80 -19.66
C LYS A 176 10.14 -2.55 -18.57
N GLU A 177 11.18 -1.93 -18.02
CA GLU A 177 11.96 -2.50 -16.92
C GLU A 177 11.08 -2.71 -15.66
N LEU A 178 10.29 -1.70 -15.27
CA LEU A 178 9.39 -1.78 -14.13
C LEU A 178 8.32 -2.86 -14.33
N HIS A 179 7.74 -2.95 -15.53
CA HIS A 179 6.76 -3.99 -15.85
C HIS A 179 7.36 -5.39 -15.76
N ALA A 180 8.54 -5.60 -16.33
CA ALA A 180 9.22 -6.90 -16.30
C ALA A 180 9.66 -7.31 -14.88
N THR A 181 10.06 -6.33 -14.05
CA THR A 181 10.62 -6.58 -12.72
C THR A 181 9.55 -6.80 -11.66
N TYR A 182 8.43 -6.06 -11.73
CA TYR A 182 7.50 -5.96 -10.62
C TYR A 182 6.07 -6.44 -10.91
N ALA A 183 5.63 -6.42 -12.19
CA ALA A 183 4.24 -6.67 -12.49
C ALA A 183 3.83 -8.13 -12.26
N VAL A 184 2.79 -8.33 -11.46
CA VAL A 184 2.15 -9.62 -11.20
C VAL A 184 0.65 -9.51 -11.43
N PRO A 185 -0.08 -10.62 -11.58
CA PRO A 185 -1.55 -10.60 -11.67
C PRO A 185 -2.17 -10.00 -10.40
N GLY A 186 -3.18 -9.14 -10.56
CA GLY A 186 -3.88 -8.53 -9.44
C GLY A 186 -5.24 -9.19 -9.17
N SER A 187 -5.57 -9.45 -7.91
CA SER A 187 -6.87 -9.99 -7.50
C SER A 187 -8.03 -9.06 -7.89
N GLY A 188 -9.07 -9.62 -8.50
CA GLY A 188 -10.27 -8.86 -8.85
C GLY A 188 -11.10 -8.47 -7.64
N VAL A 189 -11.22 -9.33 -6.64
CA VAL A 189 -12.10 -9.12 -5.47
C VAL A 189 -11.89 -7.76 -4.80
N PRO A 190 -10.67 -7.36 -4.38
CA PRO A 190 -10.47 -6.08 -3.72
C PRO A 190 -10.86 -4.89 -4.59
N LEU A 191 -10.60 -4.97 -5.90
CA LEU A 191 -10.92 -3.89 -6.83
C LEU A 191 -12.45 -3.73 -7.01
N PHE A 192 -13.20 -4.83 -7.13
CA PHE A 192 -14.66 -4.79 -7.14
C PHE A 192 -15.23 -4.30 -5.81
N GLN A 193 -14.66 -4.70 -4.67
CA GLN A 193 -15.05 -4.20 -3.36
C GLN A 193 -14.85 -2.68 -3.24
N ALA A 194 -13.71 -2.16 -3.68
CA ALA A 194 -13.41 -0.72 -3.66
C ALA A 194 -14.33 0.05 -4.62
N ALA A 195 -14.55 -0.45 -5.83
CA ALA A 195 -15.42 0.17 -6.83
C ALA A 195 -16.88 0.30 -6.36
N THR A 196 -17.38 -0.67 -5.60
CA THR A 196 -18.75 -0.69 -5.08
C THR A 196 -18.88 -0.17 -3.64
N ALA A 197 -17.78 0.27 -3.03
CA ALA A 197 -17.73 0.65 -1.60
C ALA A 197 -18.76 1.71 -1.21
N ASN A 198 -19.02 2.67 -2.09
CA ASN A 198 -19.99 3.75 -1.83
C ASN A 198 -21.45 3.30 -1.93
N LEU A 199 -21.73 2.18 -2.57
CA LEU A 199 -23.05 1.58 -2.73
C LEU A 199 -23.34 0.52 -1.65
N ASN A 200 -22.31 -0.02 -1.01
CA ASN A 200 -22.42 -1.08 -0.01
C ASN A 200 -22.15 -0.56 1.41
N PRO A 201 -23.16 -0.48 2.28
CA PRO A 201 -22.98 -0.03 3.67
C PRO A 201 -22.13 -0.99 4.54
N TRP A 202 -22.03 -2.25 4.16
CA TRP A 202 -21.24 -3.29 4.84
C TRP A 202 -19.88 -3.53 4.19
N THR A 203 -19.44 -2.64 3.31
CA THR A 203 -18.16 -2.78 2.60
C THR A 203 -16.98 -2.92 3.57
N GLU A 204 -16.04 -3.79 3.21
CA GLU A 204 -14.75 -3.91 3.90
C GLU A 204 -13.78 -2.76 3.56
N ALA A 205 -13.99 -2.07 2.41
CA ALA A 205 -13.29 -0.85 2.05
C ALA A 205 -13.77 0.37 2.89
N LYS A 206 -13.81 0.20 4.20
CA LYS A 206 -14.30 1.17 5.18
C LYS A 206 -13.18 1.53 6.15
N VAL A 207 -13.02 2.82 6.41
CA VAL A 207 -12.01 3.35 7.33
C VAL A 207 -12.70 4.07 8.50
N ASP A 208 -12.33 3.72 9.73
CA ASP A 208 -12.73 4.52 10.89
C ASP A 208 -11.83 5.77 10.99
N THR A 209 -12.25 6.82 10.30
CA THR A 209 -11.55 8.11 10.30
C THR A 209 -11.69 8.89 11.62
N LYS A 210 -12.50 8.40 12.56
CA LYS A 210 -12.79 9.10 13.82
C LYS A 210 -12.11 8.48 15.04
N ASN A 211 -11.51 7.29 14.91
CA ASN A 211 -10.85 6.63 16.03
C ASN A 211 -9.81 7.57 16.69
N PRO A 212 -9.98 7.92 17.98
CA PRO A 212 -9.06 8.83 18.68
C PRO A 212 -7.66 8.21 18.89
N LYS A 213 -7.53 6.87 18.76
CA LYS A 213 -6.26 6.14 18.87
C LYS A 213 -5.47 6.11 17.54
N ARG A 214 -6.04 6.66 16.45
CA ARG A 214 -5.33 6.79 15.19
C ARG A 214 -4.11 7.70 15.38
N GLY A 215 -2.92 7.19 15.09
CA GLY A 215 -1.67 7.97 15.09
C GLY A 215 -1.62 9.02 13.97
N PRO A 216 -0.52 9.79 13.87
CA PRO A 216 -0.27 10.69 12.76
C PRO A 216 -0.38 9.95 11.41
N LEU A 217 -0.94 10.62 10.41
CA LEU A 217 -1.12 10.10 9.05
C LEU A 217 -0.60 11.10 8.02
N LEU A 218 0.28 10.65 7.14
CA LEU A 218 0.66 11.34 5.92
C LEU A 218 0.00 10.65 4.72
N ILE A 219 -0.55 11.44 3.81
CA ILE A 219 -0.94 11.00 2.47
C ILE A 219 0.06 11.60 1.49
N ILE A 220 0.65 10.77 0.63
CA ILE A 220 1.51 11.20 -0.47
C ILE A 220 0.79 10.88 -1.77
N ASP A 221 0.89 11.78 -2.76
CA ASP A 221 0.24 11.60 -4.06
C ASP A 221 1.13 12.07 -5.20
N GLY A 222 1.24 11.28 -6.25
CA GLY A 222 1.92 11.64 -7.48
C GLY A 222 1.07 12.58 -8.33
N GLU A 223 1.62 13.74 -8.72
CA GLU A 223 0.88 14.75 -9.48
C GLU A 223 0.28 14.23 -10.79
N LYS A 224 0.99 13.30 -11.44
CA LYS A 224 0.60 12.71 -12.75
C LYS A 224 0.00 11.32 -12.62
N ASP A 225 -0.43 10.91 -11.43
CA ASP A 225 -1.00 9.60 -11.21
C ASP A 225 -2.33 9.43 -11.98
N ASN A 226 -2.39 8.45 -12.87
CA ASN A 226 -3.58 8.09 -13.62
C ASN A 226 -4.49 7.12 -12.86
N THR A 227 -3.95 6.33 -11.94
CA THR A 227 -4.70 5.32 -11.17
C THR A 227 -5.39 5.95 -9.96
N VAL A 228 -4.65 6.73 -9.18
CA VAL A 228 -5.18 7.47 -8.03
C VAL A 228 -4.84 8.96 -8.18
N PRO A 229 -5.52 9.70 -9.07
CA PRO A 229 -5.28 11.13 -9.23
C PRO A 229 -5.52 11.92 -7.96
N TRP A 230 -4.87 13.08 -7.85
CA TRP A 230 -4.99 14.03 -6.73
C TRP A 230 -6.40 14.22 -6.17
N ALA A 231 -7.42 14.19 -7.02
CA ALA A 231 -8.80 14.33 -6.58
C ALA A 231 -9.21 13.25 -5.55
N ILE A 232 -8.74 12.01 -5.74
CA ILE A 232 -9.00 10.87 -4.85
C ILE A 232 -8.19 11.02 -3.55
N ALA A 233 -6.88 11.23 -3.64
CA ALA A 233 -6.01 11.40 -2.48
C ALA A 233 -6.44 12.59 -1.61
N ASN A 234 -6.77 13.73 -2.22
CA ASN A 234 -7.26 14.91 -1.53
C ASN A 234 -8.64 14.69 -0.88
N ALA A 235 -9.53 13.91 -1.50
CA ALA A 235 -10.81 13.55 -0.88
C ALA A 235 -10.60 12.61 0.32
N SER A 236 -9.68 11.66 0.24
CA SER A 236 -9.25 10.83 1.38
C SER A 236 -8.69 11.71 2.51
N TYR A 237 -7.79 12.63 2.20
CA TYR A 237 -7.24 13.60 3.14
C TYR A 237 -8.32 14.42 3.83
N LYS A 238 -9.27 15.00 3.08
CA LYS A 238 -10.38 15.81 3.64
C LYS A 238 -11.25 15.01 4.63
N ARG A 239 -11.36 13.70 4.47
CA ARG A 239 -12.05 12.84 5.43
C ARG A 239 -11.19 12.55 6.64
N GLN A 240 -9.93 12.20 6.43
CA GLN A 240 -8.98 11.86 7.48
C GLN A 240 -8.65 13.06 8.39
N LYS A 241 -8.56 14.27 7.85
CA LYS A 241 -8.26 15.48 8.64
C LYS A 241 -9.38 15.89 9.61
N ARG A 242 -10.56 15.24 9.56
CA ARG A 242 -11.61 15.40 10.58
C ARG A 242 -11.25 14.72 11.91
N ASN A 243 -10.24 13.84 11.90
CA ASN A 243 -9.65 13.29 13.11
C ASN A 243 -8.87 14.39 13.83
N LYS A 244 -8.81 14.31 15.18
CA LYS A 244 -8.02 15.24 16.01
C LYS A 244 -6.51 15.02 15.89
N GLY A 245 -6.09 13.83 15.45
CA GLY A 245 -4.69 13.49 15.20
C GLY A 245 -4.13 14.20 13.97
N VAL A 246 -2.81 14.36 13.93
CA VAL A 246 -2.12 15.00 12.80
C VAL A 246 -2.47 14.27 11.49
N THR A 247 -2.83 15.04 10.48
CA THR A 247 -3.07 14.55 9.12
C THR A 247 -2.49 15.54 8.14
N GLU A 248 -1.55 15.07 7.33
CA GLU A 248 -0.86 15.87 6.31
C GLU A 248 -1.04 15.24 4.93
N ILE A 249 -0.90 16.04 3.88
CA ILE A 249 -0.90 15.59 2.50
C ILE A 249 0.22 16.29 1.74
N VAL A 250 0.94 15.54 0.93
CA VAL A 250 2.01 16.05 0.05
C VAL A 250 1.76 15.57 -1.36
N LYS A 251 1.90 16.47 -2.33
CA LYS A 251 1.89 16.15 -3.75
C LYS A 251 3.33 16.14 -4.27
N ILE A 252 3.75 15.06 -4.91
CA ILE A 252 5.08 14.95 -5.52
C ILE A 252 4.97 15.35 -7.00
N PRO A 253 5.64 16.43 -7.41
CA PRO A 253 5.57 16.90 -8.79
C PRO A 253 6.08 15.86 -9.78
N ASP A 254 5.49 15.86 -10.98
CA ASP A 254 5.92 15.05 -12.12
C ASP A 254 5.94 13.52 -11.92
N ARG A 255 5.32 12.99 -10.83
CA ARG A 255 5.30 11.55 -10.53
C ARG A 255 3.97 10.90 -10.89
N GLY A 256 4.04 9.70 -11.45
CA GLY A 256 2.90 8.81 -11.67
C GLY A 256 2.76 7.78 -10.53
N HIS A 257 1.92 6.78 -10.76
CA HIS A 257 1.61 5.73 -9.76
C HIS A 257 2.83 4.84 -9.41
N SER A 258 3.89 4.81 -10.26
CA SER A 258 5.11 4.05 -10.00
C SER A 258 6.08 4.71 -9.03
N LEU A 259 5.72 5.83 -8.39
CA LEU A 259 6.63 6.67 -7.61
C LEU A 259 7.34 5.94 -6.46
N THR A 260 6.85 4.78 -6.04
CA THR A 260 7.53 3.94 -5.03
C THR A 260 8.61 3.03 -5.59
N ILE A 261 8.58 2.76 -6.91
CA ILE A 261 9.47 1.80 -7.58
C ILE A 261 10.26 2.39 -8.75
N ASP A 262 9.93 3.58 -9.24
CA ASP A 262 10.64 4.25 -10.34
C ASP A 262 11.97 4.89 -9.89
N HIS A 263 12.69 5.53 -10.82
CA HIS A 263 13.98 6.17 -10.54
C HIS A 263 13.97 7.19 -9.40
N GLY A 264 12.83 7.82 -9.13
CA GLY A 264 12.69 8.83 -8.08
C GLY A 264 12.15 8.32 -6.74
N TRP A 265 12.05 7.01 -6.56
CA TRP A 265 11.54 6.39 -5.33
C TRP A 265 12.18 6.94 -4.06
N ARG A 266 13.47 7.32 -4.12
CA ARG A 266 14.23 7.79 -2.93
C ARG A 266 13.69 9.10 -2.39
N GLU A 267 13.31 10.04 -3.27
CA GLU A 267 12.67 11.29 -2.86
C GLU A 267 11.38 11.03 -2.06
N VAL A 268 10.55 10.12 -2.57
CA VAL A 268 9.29 9.76 -1.92
C VAL A 268 9.54 9.06 -0.58
N ALA A 269 10.54 8.17 -0.53
CA ALA A 269 10.96 7.51 0.70
C ALA A 269 11.48 8.51 1.75
N ASP A 270 12.24 9.51 1.34
CA ASP A 270 12.76 10.53 2.25
C ASP A 270 11.64 11.46 2.78
N VAL A 271 10.62 11.78 1.98
CA VAL A 271 9.41 12.49 2.44
C VAL A 271 8.70 11.66 3.54
N ALA A 272 8.49 10.37 3.30
CA ALA A 272 7.88 9.46 4.28
C ALA A 272 8.73 9.35 5.56
N LEU A 273 10.05 9.15 5.41
CA LEU A 273 10.99 9.02 6.53
C LEU A 273 11.04 10.29 7.39
N ASN A 274 11.06 11.47 6.76
CA ASN A 274 11.04 12.75 7.46
C ASN A 274 9.76 12.93 8.27
N PHE A 275 8.61 12.56 7.73
CA PHE A 275 7.36 12.58 8.47
C PHE A 275 7.39 11.62 9.66
N VAL A 276 7.78 10.37 9.43
CA VAL A 276 7.85 9.34 10.48
C VAL A 276 8.76 9.78 11.64
N THR A 277 9.94 10.31 11.32
CA THR A 277 10.94 10.73 12.31
C THR A 277 10.43 11.84 13.27
N ARG A 278 9.43 12.62 12.87
CA ARG A 278 8.83 13.67 13.71
C ARG A 278 8.01 13.09 14.89
N PHE A 279 7.50 11.87 14.74
CA PHE A 279 6.53 11.29 15.69
C PHE A 279 7.03 10.03 16.42
N VAL A 280 8.12 9.43 15.95
CA VAL A 280 8.71 8.26 16.61
C VAL A 280 10.14 8.56 17.06
N THR A 281 10.37 8.41 18.36
CA THR A 281 11.71 8.60 18.95
C THR A 281 12.57 7.37 18.62
N ARG A 282 13.65 7.56 17.90
CA ARG A 282 14.64 6.51 17.63
C ARG A 282 15.27 6.05 18.93
N SER A 283 15.33 4.74 19.16
CA SER A 283 16.24 4.19 20.15
C SER A 283 17.67 4.49 19.66
N LYS A 284 18.45 5.28 20.41
CA LYS A 284 19.88 5.43 20.11
C LYS A 284 20.48 4.03 20.09
N LYS A 285 21.18 3.64 19.02
CA LYS A 285 22.08 2.48 19.07
C LYS A 285 23.00 2.73 20.28
N LYS A 286 23.02 1.80 21.23
CA LYS A 286 24.12 1.71 22.17
C LYS A 286 25.31 1.23 21.33
N ASP A 287 26.28 2.12 21.13
CA ASP A 287 27.61 1.77 20.60
C ASP A 287 28.25 0.71 21.47
#